data_741e6e6a2e61b719167792c446105231
#
_entry.id   741e6e6a2e61b719167792c446105231
#
_cell.length_a   1.000
_cell.length_b   1.000
_cell.length_c   1.000
_cell.angle_alpha   90.00
_cell.angle_beta   90.00
_cell.angle_gamma   90.00
#
_symmetry.space_group_name_H-M   'P 1'
#
loop_
_entity.id
_entity.type
_entity.pdbx_description
1 polymer ?
#
loop_
_entity_poly.entity_id
_entity_poly.type
_entity_poly.pdbx_seq_one_letter_code
_entity_poly.pdbx_strand_id
1 'polypeptide(L)'
;MTDNVQDEIKNIVDQNDVVLFMKGTKGQPQCGFSNAVVNTLSFMNVDYKDVNILESDELRQGIKDFTNWPTIPQLYIKGEFIGGCDIILDMHKSGELASVFDTKGITHD
;
A
#
# COMPACT_ATOMS: atom_id res chain seq x y z
N MET A 1 9.36 -26.14 8.75
CA MET A 1 9.51 -25.24 7.63
C MET A 1 9.35 -23.81 8.11
N THR A 2 10.17 -22.98 7.65
CA THR A 2 10.09 -21.58 8.01
C THR A 2 9.18 -20.86 7.04
N ASP A 3 8.39 -20.00 7.57
CA ASP A 3 7.65 -19.09 6.73
C ASP A 3 8.64 -18.13 6.09
N ASN A 4 8.58 -18.00 4.80
CA ASN A 4 9.41 -17.01 4.15
C ASN A 4 8.64 -15.70 4.04
N VAL A 5 9.36 -14.63 3.74
CA VAL A 5 8.77 -13.31 3.69
C VAL A 5 7.73 -13.19 2.57
N GLN A 6 7.86 -13.98 1.50
CA GLN A 6 6.89 -13.96 0.41
C GLN A 6 5.51 -14.45 0.88
N ASP A 7 5.49 -15.51 1.68
CA ASP A 7 4.24 -16.01 2.26
C ASP A 7 3.64 -15.01 3.22
N GLU A 8 4.47 -14.35 4.02
CA GLU A 8 4.02 -13.33 4.96
C GLU A 8 3.36 -12.16 4.22
N ILE A 9 3.97 -11.66 3.16
CA ILE A 9 3.43 -10.57 2.35
C ILE A 9 2.10 -11.00 1.71
N LYS A 10 2.07 -12.19 1.14
CA LYS A 10 0.86 -12.71 0.51
C LYS A 10 -0.29 -12.77 1.51
N ASN A 11 -0.02 -13.25 2.71
CA ASN A 11 -1.04 -13.32 3.76
C ASN A 11 -1.56 -11.92 4.12
N ILE A 12 -0.66 -10.94 4.23
CA ILE A 12 -1.06 -9.58 4.57
C ILE A 12 -2.00 -9.01 3.50
N VAL A 13 -1.64 -9.14 2.23
CA VAL A 13 -2.44 -8.56 1.15
C VAL A 13 -3.73 -9.34 0.90
N ASP A 14 -3.77 -10.62 1.23
CA ASP A 14 -4.96 -11.44 1.07
C ASP A 14 -5.97 -11.22 2.20
N GLN A 15 -5.49 -10.90 3.40
CA GLN A 15 -6.34 -10.77 4.59
C GLN A 15 -6.84 -9.36 4.84
N ASN A 16 -6.36 -8.39 4.11
CA ASN A 16 -6.76 -6.99 4.27
C ASN A 16 -7.17 -6.42 2.92
N ASP A 17 -8.30 -5.74 2.89
CA ASP A 17 -8.84 -5.19 1.65
C ASP A 17 -7.93 -4.16 1.03
N VAL A 18 -7.35 -3.29 1.86
CA VAL A 18 -6.44 -2.23 1.41
C VAL A 18 -5.19 -2.29 2.26
N VAL A 19 -4.03 -2.38 1.62
CA VAL A 19 -2.74 -2.45 2.32
C VAL A 19 -1.77 -1.45 1.70
N LEU A 20 -1.12 -0.68 2.55
CA LEU A 20 -0.07 0.23 2.12
C LEU A 20 1.25 -0.19 2.77
N PHE A 21 2.20 -0.62 1.95
CA PHE A 21 3.57 -0.84 2.40
C PHE A 21 4.29 0.50 2.30
N MET A 22 4.82 0.97 3.42
CA MET A 22 5.35 2.33 3.50
C MET A 22 6.57 2.42 4.40
N LYS A 23 7.24 3.54 4.36
CA LYS A 23 8.32 3.86 5.29
C LYS A 23 7.73 4.64 6.46
N GLY A 24 7.76 4.03 7.64
CA GLY A 24 7.11 4.54 8.84
C GLY A 24 5.70 3.98 8.99
N THR A 25 4.89 4.67 9.77
CA THR A 25 3.49 4.29 10.02
C THR A 25 2.56 5.39 9.49
N LYS A 26 1.28 5.08 9.37
CA LYS A 26 0.32 6.08 8.91
C LYS A 26 0.22 7.27 9.85
N GLY A 27 0.46 7.05 11.14
CA GLY A 27 0.49 8.14 12.13
C GLY A 27 1.80 8.92 12.13
N GLN A 28 2.86 8.34 11.57
CA GLN A 28 4.18 8.93 11.59
C GLN A 28 5.01 8.47 10.38
N PRO A 29 4.66 8.94 9.19
CA PRO A 29 5.42 8.59 7.98
C PRO A 29 6.86 9.11 8.05
N GLN A 30 7.80 8.28 7.56
CA GLN A 30 9.23 8.61 7.60
C GLN A 30 9.78 8.98 6.23
N CYS A 31 8.92 9.18 5.24
CA CYS A 31 9.31 9.48 3.87
C CYS A 31 8.25 10.35 3.23
N GLY A 32 8.67 11.37 2.47
CA GLY A 32 7.73 12.28 1.81
C GLY A 32 6.79 11.58 0.85
N PHE A 33 7.27 10.56 0.14
CA PHE A 33 6.43 9.80 -0.79
C PHE A 33 5.38 8.99 -0.04
N SER A 34 5.77 8.34 1.07
CA SER A 34 4.82 7.61 1.91
C SER A 34 3.79 8.58 2.53
N ASN A 35 4.26 9.73 2.98
CA ASN A 35 3.38 10.75 3.55
C ASN A 35 2.33 11.22 2.54
N ALA A 36 2.72 11.41 1.28
CA ALA A 36 1.79 11.85 0.24
C ALA A 36 0.66 10.83 0.01
N VAL A 37 0.98 9.55 0.01
CA VAL A 37 -0.04 8.50 -0.15
C VAL A 37 -0.92 8.41 1.09
N VAL A 38 -0.34 8.51 2.28
CA VAL A 38 -1.12 8.52 3.53
C VAL A 38 -2.12 9.68 3.52
N ASN A 39 -1.67 10.86 3.12
CA ASN A 39 -2.56 12.03 3.06
C ASN A 39 -3.69 11.83 2.05
N THR A 40 -3.40 11.23 0.90
CA THR A 40 -4.40 10.94 -0.12
C THR A 40 -5.47 9.99 0.41
N LEU A 41 -5.05 8.89 1.04
CA LEU A 41 -5.99 7.90 1.57
C LEU A 41 -6.79 8.48 2.74
N SER A 42 -6.18 9.32 3.56
CA SER A 42 -6.88 10.02 4.65
C SER A 42 -7.93 10.98 4.11
N PHE A 43 -7.58 11.72 3.07
CA PHE A 43 -8.50 12.65 2.42
C PHE A 43 -9.71 11.91 1.85
N MET A 44 -9.49 10.71 1.30
CA MET A 44 -10.55 9.88 0.75
C MET A 44 -11.31 9.08 1.81
N ASN A 45 -10.87 9.17 3.04
CA ASN A 45 -11.50 8.48 4.17
C ASN A 45 -11.55 6.95 4.00
N VAL A 46 -10.45 6.40 3.51
CA VAL A 46 -10.31 4.96 3.27
C VAL A 46 -9.62 4.30 4.46
N ASP A 47 -10.18 3.20 4.95
CA ASP A 47 -9.52 2.37 5.94
C ASP A 47 -8.51 1.47 5.27
N TYR A 48 -7.33 1.35 5.86
CA TYR A 48 -6.30 0.49 5.29
C TYR A 48 -5.33 0.00 6.37
N LYS A 49 -4.68 -1.11 6.08
CA LYS A 49 -3.60 -1.64 6.89
C LYS A 49 -2.29 -1.02 6.41
N ASP A 50 -1.57 -0.36 7.31
CA ASP A 50 -0.23 0.14 7.01
C ASP A 50 0.81 -0.87 7.47
N VAL A 51 1.84 -1.06 6.65
CA VAL A 51 2.94 -1.97 6.98
C VAL A 51 4.25 -1.18 6.86
N ASN A 52 4.94 -1.06 7.98
CA ASN A 52 6.20 -0.32 8.04
C ASN A 52 7.36 -1.20 7.62
N ILE A 53 7.87 -1.01 6.41
CA ILE A 53 8.96 -1.84 5.89
C ILE A 53 10.32 -1.50 6.51
N LEU A 54 10.40 -0.44 7.29
CA LEU A 54 11.64 -0.08 7.99
C LEU A 54 11.91 -0.99 9.19
N GLU A 55 10.92 -1.76 9.63
CA GLU A 55 11.07 -2.67 10.77
C GLU A 55 11.85 -3.94 10.42
N SER A 56 12.00 -4.24 9.13
CA SER A 56 12.64 -5.49 8.70
C SER A 56 13.24 -5.33 7.31
N ASP A 57 14.54 -5.57 7.19
CA ASP A 57 15.22 -5.58 5.89
C ASP A 57 14.69 -6.69 4.99
N GLU A 58 14.32 -7.82 5.57
CA GLU A 58 13.72 -8.92 4.81
C GLU A 58 12.40 -8.51 4.20
N LEU A 59 11.56 -7.81 4.96
CA LEU A 59 10.28 -7.33 4.48
C LEU A 59 10.48 -6.28 3.39
N ARG A 60 11.42 -5.37 3.59
CA ARG A 60 11.73 -4.31 2.64
C ARG A 60 12.16 -4.88 1.29
N GLN A 61 13.08 -5.83 1.30
CA GLN A 61 13.52 -6.49 0.08
C GLN A 61 12.43 -7.39 -0.47
N GLY A 62 11.74 -8.10 0.42
CA GLY A 62 10.69 -9.04 0.03
C GLY A 62 9.55 -8.41 -0.72
N ILE A 63 9.10 -7.22 -0.31
CA ILE A 63 7.99 -6.56 -1.00
C ILE A 63 8.38 -6.14 -2.42
N LYS A 64 9.62 -5.73 -2.62
CA LYS A 64 10.12 -5.38 -3.95
C LYS A 64 10.16 -6.61 -4.85
N ASP A 65 10.59 -7.74 -4.32
CA ASP A 65 10.62 -9.00 -5.06
C ASP A 65 9.20 -9.51 -5.35
N PHE A 66 8.31 -9.35 -4.38
CA PHE A 66 6.91 -9.79 -4.51
C PHE A 66 6.20 -9.12 -5.67
N THR A 67 6.40 -7.81 -5.83
CA THR A 67 5.77 -7.04 -6.90
C THR A 67 6.63 -6.92 -8.15
N ASN A 68 7.93 -7.18 -8.03
CA ASN A 68 8.90 -6.80 -9.04
C ASN A 68 8.86 -5.28 -9.29
N TRP A 69 8.62 -4.50 -8.23
CA TRP A 69 8.54 -3.04 -8.27
C TRP A 69 9.57 -2.48 -7.29
N PRO A 70 10.45 -1.58 -7.71
CA PRO A 70 11.65 -1.25 -6.94
C PRO A 70 11.46 -0.24 -5.83
N THR A 71 10.34 0.44 -5.77
CA THR A 71 10.18 1.59 -4.85
C THR A 71 9.05 1.40 -3.85
N ILE A 72 9.13 2.14 -2.76
CA ILE A 72 8.13 2.23 -1.70
C ILE A 72 7.69 3.70 -1.65
N PRO A 73 6.41 4.01 -1.46
CA PRO A 73 5.32 3.14 -1.01
C PRO A 73 4.69 2.28 -2.11
N GLN A 74 3.96 1.25 -1.70
CA GLN A 74 3.20 0.39 -2.61
C GLN A 74 1.80 0.15 -2.05
N LEU A 75 0.79 0.41 -2.86
CA LEU A 75 -0.61 0.23 -2.46
C LEU A 75 -1.19 -1.02 -3.12
N TYR A 76 -1.86 -1.84 -2.30
CA TYR A 76 -2.59 -3.03 -2.74
C TYR A 76 -4.06 -2.88 -2.39
N ILE A 77 -4.94 -3.27 -3.31
CA ILE A 77 -6.39 -3.29 -3.06
C ILE A 77 -6.90 -4.67 -3.46
N LYS A 78 -7.49 -5.38 -2.49
CA LYS A 78 -8.00 -6.74 -2.70
C LYS A 78 -6.94 -7.67 -3.29
N GLY A 79 -5.72 -7.56 -2.79
CA GLY A 79 -4.60 -8.39 -3.21
C GLY A 79 -3.93 -7.96 -4.50
N GLU A 80 -4.44 -6.94 -5.17
CA GLU A 80 -3.89 -6.46 -6.43
C GLU A 80 -2.99 -5.24 -6.20
N PHE A 81 -1.78 -5.28 -6.76
CA PHE A 81 -0.88 -4.13 -6.70
C PHE A 81 -1.42 -3.01 -7.59
N ILE A 82 -1.62 -1.84 -7.01
CA ILE A 82 -2.17 -0.69 -7.73
C ILE A 82 -1.07 0.24 -8.22
N GLY A 83 -0.11 0.56 -7.36
CA GLY A 83 0.99 1.42 -7.76
C GLY A 83 1.72 2.06 -6.60
N GLY A 84 2.70 2.88 -6.93
CA GLY A 84 3.47 3.68 -5.99
C GLY A 84 2.94 5.09 -5.90
N CYS A 85 3.74 5.99 -5.32
CA CYS A 85 3.31 7.35 -5.01
C CYS A 85 2.77 8.10 -6.23
N ASP A 86 3.56 8.18 -7.31
CA ASP A 86 3.18 8.99 -8.47
C ASP A 86 1.90 8.47 -9.12
N ILE A 87 1.79 7.15 -9.24
CA ILE A 87 0.61 6.52 -9.84
C ILE A 87 -0.63 6.80 -9.00
N ILE A 88 -0.52 6.64 -7.68
CA ILE A 88 -1.64 6.86 -6.77
C ILE A 88 -2.11 8.31 -6.81
N LEU A 89 -1.17 9.26 -6.80
CA LEU A 89 -1.52 10.69 -6.85
C LEU A 89 -2.19 11.05 -8.18
N ASP A 90 -1.69 10.51 -9.29
CA ASP A 90 -2.31 10.75 -10.59
C ASP A 90 -3.70 10.15 -10.68
N MET A 91 -3.89 8.94 -10.17
CA MET A 91 -5.19 8.27 -10.15
C MET A 91 -6.18 9.04 -9.28
N HIS A 92 -5.71 9.61 -8.17
CA HIS A 92 -6.56 10.42 -7.30
C HIS A 92 -7.03 11.68 -8.04
N LYS A 93 -6.10 12.36 -8.71
CA LYS A 93 -6.43 13.59 -9.45
C LYS A 93 -7.43 13.36 -10.57
N SER A 94 -7.32 12.23 -11.25
CA SER A 94 -8.19 11.91 -12.39
C SER A 94 -9.54 11.32 -11.97
N GLY A 95 -9.70 10.94 -10.69
CA GLY A 95 -10.88 10.24 -10.21
C GLY A 95 -10.81 8.75 -10.40
N GLU A 96 -9.76 8.25 -11.02
CA GLU A 96 -9.61 6.81 -11.29
C GLU A 96 -9.48 6.01 -9.99
N LEU A 97 -8.81 6.56 -8.97
CA LEU A 97 -8.65 5.86 -7.70
C LEU A 97 -9.99 5.62 -7.02
N ALA A 98 -10.86 6.63 -7.02
CA ALA A 98 -12.22 6.48 -6.49
C ALA A 98 -12.99 5.41 -7.25
N SER A 99 -12.84 5.37 -8.57
CA SER A 99 -13.48 4.34 -9.40
C SER A 99 -12.98 2.94 -9.06
N VAL A 100 -11.69 2.79 -8.81
CA VAL A 100 -11.12 1.49 -8.40
C VAL A 100 -11.70 1.06 -7.06
N PHE A 101 -11.79 1.95 -6.09
CA PHE A 101 -12.39 1.64 -4.80
C PHE A 101 -13.85 1.22 -4.96
N ASP A 102 -14.61 1.95 -5.77
CA ASP A 102 -16.01 1.63 -6.04
C ASP A 102 -16.15 0.24 -6.67
N THR A 103 -15.36 -0.04 -7.69
CA THR A 103 -15.39 -1.33 -8.39
C THR A 103 -15.07 -2.49 -7.46
N LYS A 104 -14.15 -2.27 -6.53
CA LYS A 104 -13.73 -3.31 -5.58
C LYS A 104 -14.53 -3.32 -4.29
N GLY A 105 -15.53 -2.46 -4.17
CA GLY A 105 -16.40 -2.44 -3.00
C GLY A 105 -15.79 -1.85 -1.74
N ILE A 106 -14.83 -0.95 -1.90
CA ILE A 106 -14.15 -0.29 -0.77
C ILE A 106 -14.87 1.03 -0.46
N THR A 107 -15.23 1.20 0.81
CA THR A 107 -15.89 2.43 1.26
C THR A 107 -14.91 3.59 1.27
N HIS A 108 -15.35 4.73 0.75
CA HIS A 108 -14.57 5.96 0.74
C HIS A 108 -15.50 7.18 0.62
N ASP A 109 -14.94 8.35 0.80
CA ASP A 109 -15.66 9.61 0.51
C ASP A 109 -15.42 10.07 -0.90
#